data_78d01424f29315a3e5645c446dd6b5c7
#
_entry.id   78d01424f29315a3e5645c446dd6b5c7
#
_cell.length_a   1.000
_cell.length_b   1.000
_cell.length_c   1.000
_cell.angle_alpha   90.00
_cell.angle_beta   90.00
_cell.angle_gamma   90.00
#
_symmetry.space_group_name_H-M   'P 1'
#
loop_
_entity.id
_entity.type
_entity.pdbx_description
1 polymer ?
#
loop_
_entity_poly.entity_id
_entity_poly.type
_entity_poly.pdbx_seq_one_letter_code
_entity_poly.pdbx_strand_id
1 'polypeptide(L)'
;MRNFTFYSPTFFAFGKDTEKDAGKYVRRFGGTKVLIHYGGGSVVRSGLLDRVKASLEEEGLPYVVLGGVKPNPRSGLVYEGIDLCRKEGVDFVLAVGGGSTIDSSKAIAAGTVYDGDFWDFYSGKPITEALPVGTILTIAAAGSEGSPDSVITNENGMFKRGASGDAIRPRFSILNPALTQTLPPYQTACGVTDIMAHLYERYLTNTRDVEVTDRLIEALLLTMIHEGPRVIENPDDYEARANIMWAGMMAHNNSCGVGRT
;
A
#
# COMPACT_ATOMS: atom_id res chain seq x y z
N MET A 1 17.44 22.08 9.34
CA MET A 1 16.91 21.21 8.24
C MET A 1 18.09 20.64 7.46
N ARG A 2 18.14 19.32 7.23
CA ARG A 2 19.17 18.68 6.40
C ARG A 2 18.81 18.74 4.92
N ASN A 3 19.79 18.57 4.04
CA ASN A 3 19.55 18.45 2.61
C ASN A 3 18.78 17.16 2.33
N PHE A 4 17.81 17.21 1.43
CA PHE A 4 16.99 16.05 1.05
C PHE A 4 16.59 16.11 -0.42
N THR A 5 16.21 14.96 -0.96
CA THR A 5 15.48 14.85 -2.22
C THR A 5 14.07 14.32 -1.88
N PHE A 6 13.04 14.92 -2.48
CA PHE A 6 11.66 14.48 -2.29
C PHE A 6 11.10 13.97 -3.62
N TYR A 7 10.61 12.74 -3.61
CA TYR A 7 9.98 12.10 -4.75
C TYR A 7 8.80 11.25 -4.29
N SER A 8 7.58 11.66 -4.64
CA SER A 8 6.34 10.97 -4.27
C SER A 8 5.33 11.03 -5.42
N PRO A 9 5.58 10.30 -6.52
CA PRO A 9 4.85 10.45 -7.79
C PRO A 9 3.55 9.65 -7.85
N THR A 10 3.16 8.94 -6.80
CA THR A 10 1.93 8.14 -6.81
C THR A 10 0.71 9.00 -7.11
N PHE A 11 -0.10 8.59 -8.08
CA PHE A 11 -1.40 9.20 -8.35
C PHE A 11 -2.44 8.66 -7.37
N PHE A 12 -3.08 9.53 -6.59
CA PHE A 12 -4.11 9.14 -5.64
C PHE A 12 -5.50 9.45 -6.19
N ALA A 13 -6.35 8.43 -6.31
CA ALA A 13 -7.77 8.55 -6.58
C ALA A 13 -8.54 8.38 -5.26
N PHE A 14 -9.06 9.48 -4.73
CA PHE A 14 -9.70 9.50 -3.41
C PHE A 14 -11.20 9.73 -3.52
N GLY A 15 -11.99 8.94 -2.81
CA GLY A 15 -13.43 9.13 -2.67
C GLY A 15 -14.25 7.86 -2.87
N LYS A 16 -15.57 8.02 -2.72
CA LYS A 16 -16.53 6.92 -2.89
C LYS A 16 -16.48 6.36 -4.31
N ASP A 17 -16.61 5.04 -4.41
CA ASP A 17 -16.72 4.30 -5.67
C ASP A 17 -15.51 4.39 -6.61
N THR A 18 -14.39 5.00 -6.18
CA THR A 18 -13.19 5.17 -7.02
C THR A 18 -12.57 3.84 -7.46
N GLU A 19 -12.85 2.74 -6.77
CA GLU A 19 -12.43 1.39 -7.19
C GLU A 19 -13.07 0.92 -8.50
N LYS A 20 -14.18 1.53 -8.91
CA LYS A 20 -14.85 1.24 -10.19
C LYS A 20 -14.05 1.76 -11.40
N ASP A 21 -13.11 2.67 -11.18
CA ASP A 21 -12.21 3.19 -12.22
C ASP A 21 -10.85 2.46 -12.27
N ALA A 22 -10.69 1.34 -11.55
CA ALA A 22 -9.42 0.62 -11.48
C ALA A 22 -8.87 0.25 -12.86
N GLY A 23 -9.71 -0.23 -13.77
CA GLY A 23 -9.33 -0.56 -15.15
C GLY A 23 -8.81 0.65 -15.94
N LYS A 24 -9.47 1.81 -15.80
CA LYS A 24 -9.02 3.06 -16.44
C LYS A 24 -7.63 3.47 -15.96
N TYR A 25 -7.36 3.34 -14.64
CA TYR A 25 -6.03 3.66 -14.10
C TYR A 25 -4.98 2.65 -14.55
N VAL A 26 -5.30 1.36 -14.59
CA VAL A 26 -4.37 0.35 -15.14
C VAL A 26 -3.97 0.72 -16.57
N ARG A 27 -4.93 1.04 -17.45
CA ARG A 27 -4.64 1.49 -18.82
C ARG A 27 -3.83 2.77 -18.87
N ARG A 28 -4.21 3.77 -18.06
CA ARG A 28 -3.49 5.05 -17.97
C ARG A 28 -2.01 4.84 -17.68
N PHE A 29 -1.68 3.85 -16.85
CA PHE A 29 -0.31 3.55 -16.45
C PHE A 29 0.32 2.39 -17.23
N GLY A 30 -0.26 2.03 -18.38
CA GLY A 30 0.36 1.17 -19.39
C GLY A 30 0.14 -0.33 -19.20
N GLY A 31 -0.72 -0.76 -18.26
CA GLY A 31 -1.03 -2.17 -18.07
C GLY A 31 -1.88 -2.73 -19.22
N THR A 32 -1.53 -3.94 -19.68
CA THR A 32 -2.26 -4.68 -20.71
C THR A 32 -2.71 -6.06 -20.24
N LYS A 33 -2.01 -6.68 -19.29
CA LYS A 33 -2.42 -7.91 -18.60
C LYS A 33 -2.11 -7.84 -17.10
N VAL A 34 -3.10 -8.08 -16.26
CA VAL A 34 -3.08 -7.74 -14.84
C VAL A 34 -3.00 -8.97 -13.95
N LEU A 35 -2.13 -8.94 -12.93
CA LEU A 35 -2.29 -9.78 -11.74
C LEU A 35 -3.14 -9.02 -10.72
N ILE A 36 -4.32 -9.52 -10.36
CA ILE A 36 -5.06 -9.07 -9.18
C ILE A 36 -4.55 -9.88 -7.99
N HIS A 37 -3.80 -9.22 -7.10
CA HIS A 37 -3.27 -9.83 -5.88
C HIS A 37 -4.03 -9.32 -4.66
N TYR A 38 -4.57 -10.23 -3.83
CA TYR A 38 -5.44 -9.84 -2.72
C TYR A 38 -5.22 -10.67 -1.46
N GLY A 39 -5.72 -10.16 -0.34
CA GLY A 39 -5.61 -10.78 0.97
C GLY A 39 -6.55 -11.95 1.19
N GLY A 40 -7.15 -12.00 2.38
CA GLY A 40 -8.10 -13.04 2.75
C GLY A 40 -9.52 -12.82 2.20
N GLY A 41 -10.48 -13.57 2.75
CA GLY A 41 -11.85 -13.60 2.25
C GLY A 41 -12.67 -12.31 2.36
N SER A 42 -12.20 -11.26 3.03
CA SER A 42 -12.96 -9.99 3.16
C SER A 42 -13.20 -9.31 1.82
N VAL A 43 -12.19 -9.26 0.95
CA VAL A 43 -12.27 -8.65 -0.39
C VAL A 43 -13.30 -9.39 -1.25
N VAL A 44 -13.40 -10.72 -1.10
CA VAL A 44 -14.40 -11.55 -1.80
C VAL A 44 -15.79 -11.32 -1.19
N ARG A 45 -15.92 -11.45 0.13
CA ARG A 45 -17.23 -11.32 0.82
C ARG A 45 -17.89 -9.95 0.67
N SER A 46 -17.10 -8.89 0.55
CA SER A 46 -17.61 -7.52 0.33
C SER A 46 -17.99 -7.23 -1.13
N GLY A 47 -17.77 -8.19 -2.05
CA GLY A 47 -17.96 -7.98 -3.48
C GLY A 47 -16.94 -7.02 -4.12
N LEU A 48 -15.90 -6.61 -3.38
CA LEU A 48 -14.89 -5.69 -3.93
C LEU A 48 -14.12 -6.34 -5.07
N LEU A 49 -13.77 -7.63 -4.94
CA LEU A 49 -13.06 -8.35 -5.99
C LEU A 49 -13.85 -8.37 -7.30
N ASP A 50 -15.16 -8.57 -7.23
CA ASP A 50 -16.02 -8.62 -8.42
C ASP A 50 -16.17 -7.24 -9.05
N ARG A 51 -16.26 -6.15 -8.25
CA ARG A 51 -16.24 -4.78 -8.79
C ARG A 51 -14.93 -4.45 -9.52
N VAL A 52 -13.80 -4.89 -8.96
CA VAL A 52 -12.49 -4.70 -9.59
C VAL A 52 -12.36 -5.48 -10.88
N LYS A 53 -12.80 -6.74 -10.92
CA LYS A 53 -12.84 -7.56 -12.14
C LYS A 53 -13.70 -6.90 -13.22
N ALA A 54 -14.92 -6.48 -12.85
CA ALA A 54 -15.83 -5.80 -13.78
C ALA A 54 -15.17 -4.54 -14.38
N SER A 55 -14.49 -3.73 -13.55
CA SER A 55 -13.78 -2.55 -14.03
C SER A 55 -12.65 -2.87 -15.02
N LEU A 56 -11.93 -3.98 -14.82
CA LEU A 56 -10.92 -4.44 -15.78
C LEU A 56 -11.56 -4.96 -17.07
N GLU A 57 -12.66 -5.70 -16.96
CA GLU A 57 -13.43 -6.24 -18.10
C GLU A 57 -14.01 -5.12 -18.97
N GLU A 58 -14.56 -4.06 -18.38
CA GLU A 58 -15.04 -2.86 -19.08
C GLU A 58 -13.95 -2.22 -19.95
N GLU A 59 -12.70 -2.26 -19.47
CA GLU A 59 -11.54 -1.75 -20.20
C GLU A 59 -10.91 -2.82 -21.13
N GLY A 60 -11.47 -4.02 -21.22
CA GLY A 60 -10.92 -5.12 -22.02
C GLY A 60 -9.53 -5.57 -21.56
N LEU A 61 -9.26 -5.52 -20.27
CA LEU A 61 -7.99 -5.93 -19.67
C LEU A 61 -8.07 -7.38 -19.17
N PRO A 62 -7.36 -8.32 -19.79
CA PRO A 62 -7.24 -9.68 -19.27
C PRO A 62 -6.52 -9.67 -17.93
N TYR A 63 -6.92 -10.59 -17.04
CA TYR A 63 -6.30 -10.70 -15.72
C TYR A 63 -6.16 -12.14 -15.27
N VAL A 64 -5.24 -12.35 -14.34
CA VAL A 64 -5.13 -13.54 -13.50
C VAL A 64 -5.26 -13.13 -12.04
N VAL A 65 -5.58 -14.08 -11.16
CA VAL A 65 -5.92 -13.78 -9.77
C VAL A 65 -5.07 -14.65 -8.83
N LEU A 66 -4.45 -14.03 -7.83
CA LEU A 66 -3.73 -14.71 -6.76
C LEU A 66 -4.15 -14.14 -5.41
N GLY A 67 -4.89 -14.92 -4.64
CA GLY A 67 -5.33 -14.57 -3.28
C GLY A 67 -4.52 -15.22 -2.19
N GLY A 68 -4.92 -14.96 -0.93
CA GLY A 68 -4.38 -15.69 0.22
C GLY A 68 -3.24 -15.01 0.97
N VAL A 69 -2.99 -13.71 0.72
CA VAL A 69 -2.00 -12.97 1.49
C VAL A 69 -2.39 -12.95 2.98
N LYS A 70 -1.48 -13.40 3.81
CA LYS A 70 -1.59 -13.36 5.28
C LYS A 70 -0.97 -12.09 5.84
N PRO A 71 -1.40 -11.63 7.03
CA PRO A 71 -0.66 -10.60 7.77
C PRO A 71 0.82 -11.00 7.93
N ASN A 72 1.73 -10.01 7.78
CA ASN A 72 3.17 -10.26 7.62
C ASN A 72 3.43 -11.18 6.42
N PRO A 73 3.38 -10.67 5.20
CA PRO A 73 3.31 -11.46 3.97
C PRO A 73 4.52 -12.41 3.85
N ARG A 74 4.27 -13.59 3.30
CA ARG A 74 5.21 -14.71 3.26
C ARG A 74 5.88 -14.86 1.90
N SER A 75 7.15 -15.27 1.93
CA SER A 75 7.95 -15.47 0.73
C SER A 75 7.38 -16.54 -0.22
N GLY A 76 6.76 -17.61 0.29
CA GLY A 76 6.19 -18.67 -0.55
C GLY A 76 5.15 -18.15 -1.54
N LEU A 77 4.22 -17.29 -1.09
CA LEU A 77 3.21 -16.70 -1.97
C LEU A 77 3.81 -15.68 -2.96
N VAL A 78 4.92 -15.03 -2.60
CA VAL A 78 5.65 -14.13 -3.51
C VAL A 78 6.27 -14.94 -4.66
N TYR A 79 6.92 -16.06 -4.37
CA TYR A 79 7.47 -16.95 -5.42
C TYR A 79 6.36 -17.44 -6.36
N GLU A 80 5.24 -17.91 -5.81
CA GLU A 80 4.07 -18.32 -6.60
C GLU A 80 3.58 -17.20 -7.52
N GLY A 81 3.51 -15.97 -7.01
CA GLY A 81 3.10 -14.80 -7.78
C GLY A 81 4.08 -14.44 -8.91
N ILE A 82 5.38 -14.54 -8.66
CA ILE A 82 6.43 -14.31 -9.66
C ILE A 82 6.31 -15.34 -10.80
N ASP A 83 6.18 -16.63 -10.45
CA ASP A 83 6.04 -17.70 -11.44
C ASP A 83 4.76 -17.53 -12.28
N LEU A 84 3.65 -17.17 -11.62
CA LEU A 84 2.38 -16.90 -12.29
C LEU A 84 2.51 -15.72 -13.27
N CYS A 85 3.11 -14.60 -12.82
CA CYS A 85 3.31 -13.43 -13.68
C CYS A 85 4.16 -13.75 -14.92
N ARG A 86 5.25 -14.48 -14.74
CA ARG A 86 6.13 -14.89 -15.85
C ARG A 86 5.42 -15.81 -16.82
N LYS A 87 4.75 -16.85 -16.31
CA LYS A 87 4.01 -17.83 -17.12
C LYS A 87 2.92 -17.19 -17.96
N GLU A 88 2.18 -16.26 -17.36
CA GLU A 88 1.01 -15.63 -17.98
C GLU A 88 1.35 -14.37 -18.77
N GLY A 89 2.60 -13.88 -18.71
CA GLY A 89 2.99 -12.62 -19.36
C GLY A 89 2.29 -11.40 -18.78
N VAL A 90 2.16 -11.36 -17.44
CA VAL A 90 1.61 -10.21 -16.71
C VAL A 90 2.55 -9.03 -16.80
N ASP A 91 2.01 -7.84 -17.06
CA ASP A 91 2.76 -6.58 -17.15
C ASP A 91 2.33 -5.52 -16.13
N PHE A 92 1.34 -5.83 -15.29
CA PHE A 92 0.84 -4.93 -14.25
C PHE A 92 0.36 -5.70 -13.02
N VAL A 93 0.73 -5.26 -11.81
CA VAL A 93 0.26 -5.87 -10.55
C VAL A 93 -0.73 -4.92 -9.86
N LEU A 94 -1.95 -5.39 -9.60
CA LEU A 94 -3.00 -4.65 -8.89
C LEU A 94 -3.22 -5.28 -7.51
N ALA A 95 -2.76 -4.59 -6.46
CA ALA A 95 -2.96 -4.99 -5.07
C ALA A 95 -4.34 -4.58 -4.58
N VAL A 96 -5.14 -5.52 -4.06
CA VAL A 96 -6.45 -5.25 -3.47
C VAL A 96 -6.45 -5.69 -2.01
N GLY A 97 -6.19 -4.76 -1.10
CA GLY A 97 -6.03 -5.11 0.32
C GLY A 97 -5.35 -4.05 1.16
N GLY A 98 -4.81 -4.46 2.30
CA GLY A 98 -4.01 -3.62 3.19
C GLY A 98 -2.51 -3.71 2.89
N GLY A 99 -1.69 -3.12 3.76
CA GLY A 99 -0.23 -3.04 3.62
C GLY A 99 0.45 -4.37 3.28
N SER A 100 0.06 -5.48 3.95
CA SER A 100 0.63 -6.81 3.65
C SER A 100 0.40 -7.26 2.20
N THR A 101 -0.78 -6.97 1.64
CA THR A 101 -1.10 -7.28 0.24
C THR A 101 -0.29 -6.40 -0.69
N ILE A 102 -0.16 -5.13 -0.38
CA ILE A 102 0.61 -4.16 -1.17
C ILE A 102 2.09 -4.55 -1.17
N ASP A 103 2.66 -4.87 -0.01
CA ASP A 103 4.06 -5.29 0.13
C ASP A 103 4.36 -6.57 -0.67
N SER A 104 3.47 -7.58 -0.57
CA SER A 104 3.57 -8.80 -1.38
C SER A 104 3.50 -8.50 -2.88
N SER A 105 2.60 -7.60 -3.30
CA SER A 105 2.47 -7.17 -4.70
C SER A 105 3.73 -6.48 -5.23
N LYS A 106 4.34 -5.62 -4.42
CA LYS A 106 5.61 -4.96 -4.75
C LYS A 106 6.76 -5.95 -4.90
N ALA A 107 6.83 -6.94 -3.99
CA ALA A 107 7.82 -8.02 -4.08
C ALA A 107 7.66 -8.87 -5.35
N ILE A 108 6.41 -9.23 -5.69
CA ILE A 108 6.08 -9.94 -6.94
C ILE A 108 6.50 -9.09 -8.15
N ALA A 109 6.14 -7.81 -8.16
CA ALA A 109 6.45 -6.90 -9.26
C ALA A 109 7.96 -6.78 -9.53
N ALA A 110 8.76 -6.62 -8.47
CA ALA A 110 10.23 -6.58 -8.59
C ALA A 110 10.82 -7.93 -8.98
N GLY A 111 10.36 -9.02 -8.34
CA GLY A 111 10.86 -10.37 -8.61
C GLY A 111 10.53 -10.87 -10.01
N THR A 112 9.42 -10.44 -10.62
CA THR A 112 9.01 -10.89 -11.97
C THR A 112 10.02 -10.50 -13.05
N VAL A 113 10.60 -9.30 -12.95
CA VAL A 113 11.55 -8.76 -13.95
C VAL A 113 13.01 -9.04 -13.62
N TYR A 114 13.28 -9.65 -12.47
CA TYR A 114 14.63 -9.93 -11.99
C TYR A 114 14.99 -11.41 -12.22
N ASP A 115 16.13 -11.68 -12.87
CA ASP A 115 16.58 -13.05 -13.18
C ASP A 115 17.12 -13.84 -11.96
N GLY A 116 17.38 -13.16 -10.82
CA GLY A 116 17.85 -13.78 -9.60
C GLY A 116 16.72 -14.12 -8.61
N ASP A 117 17.08 -14.38 -7.37
CA ASP A 117 16.14 -14.58 -6.28
C ASP A 117 15.61 -13.22 -5.78
N PHE A 118 14.28 -13.03 -5.73
CA PHE A 118 13.70 -11.79 -5.22
C PHE A 118 14.16 -11.45 -3.78
N TRP A 119 14.53 -12.47 -2.99
CA TRP A 119 15.03 -12.28 -1.63
C TRP A 119 16.38 -11.53 -1.57
N ASP A 120 17.11 -11.44 -2.67
CA ASP A 120 18.31 -10.60 -2.78
C ASP A 120 18.01 -9.14 -2.44
N PHE A 121 16.84 -8.63 -2.85
CA PHE A 121 16.39 -7.28 -2.52
C PHE A 121 16.25 -7.06 -1.01
N TYR A 122 15.76 -8.07 -0.30
CA TYR A 122 15.62 -8.07 1.16
C TYR A 122 16.94 -8.41 1.89
N SER A 123 17.99 -8.66 1.12
CA SER A 123 19.36 -8.91 1.59
C SER A 123 20.33 -7.79 1.23
N GLY A 124 19.80 -6.64 0.75
CA GLY A 124 20.57 -5.42 0.52
C GLY A 124 20.82 -5.07 -0.96
N LYS A 125 20.31 -5.87 -1.92
CA LYS A 125 20.38 -5.50 -3.33
C LYS A 125 19.39 -4.36 -3.63
N PRO A 126 19.76 -3.30 -4.37
CA PRO A 126 18.85 -2.23 -4.73
C PRO A 126 17.77 -2.71 -5.72
N ILE A 127 16.53 -2.21 -5.56
CA ILE A 127 15.43 -2.44 -6.51
C ILE A 127 15.44 -1.30 -7.52
N THR A 128 15.90 -1.59 -8.75
CA THR A 128 16.00 -0.60 -9.83
C THR A 128 14.89 -0.73 -10.86
N GLU A 129 14.27 -1.92 -10.97
CA GLU A 129 13.22 -2.23 -11.92
C GLU A 129 12.12 -3.06 -11.27
N ALA A 130 10.87 -2.87 -11.72
CA ALA A 130 9.71 -3.64 -11.33
C ALA A 130 8.59 -3.48 -12.36
N LEU A 131 7.66 -4.44 -12.41
CA LEU A 131 6.38 -4.18 -13.05
C LEU A 131 5.66 -3.02 -12.35
N PRO A 132 4.87 -2.21 -13.07
CA PRO A 132 4.06 -1.18 -12.44
C PRO A 132 3.06 -1.79 -11.44
N VAL A 133 2.90 -1.12 -10.28
CA VAL A 133 1.98 -1.52 -9.23
C VAL A 133 0.87 -0.48 -9.10
N GLY A 134 -0.38 -0.92 -9.04
CA GLY A 134 -1.53 -0.15 -8.60
C GLY A 134 -2.08 -0.71 -7.29
N THR A 135 -2.76 0.10 -6.49
CA THR A 135 -3.35 -0.36 -5.22
C THR A 135 -4.79 0.07 -5.03
N ILE A 136 -5.58 -0.76 -4.35
CA ILE A 136 -6.90 -0.44 -3.82
C ILE A 136 -6.84 -0.76 -2.33
N LEU A 137 -6.81 0.29 -1.52
CA LEU A 137 -6.59 0.19 -0.07
C LEU A 137 -7.87 -0.21 0.66
N THR A 138 -7.79 -1.19 1.56
CA THR A 138 -8.91 -1.65 2.39
C THR A 138 -8.72 -1.45 3.89
N ILE A 139 -7.54 -0.99 4.32
CA ILE A 139 -7.23 -0.61 5.71
C ILE A 139 -6.17 0.49 5.71
N ALA A 140 -6.47 1.61 6.34
CA ALA A 140 -5.50 2.67 6.57
C ALA A 140 -4.63 2.33 7.79
N ALA A 141 -3.34 2.19 7.60
CA ALA A 141 -2.35 1.88 8.63
C ALA A 141 -0.92 2.23 8.17
N ALA A 142 -0.22 1.27 7.57
CA ALA A 142 1.21 1.33 7.25
C ALA A 142 1.60 2.28 6.10
N GLY A 143 0.65 2.87 5.34
CA GLY A 143 0.95 3.80 4.26
C GLY A 143 1.70 3.21 3.06
N SER A 144 1.69 1.88 2.89
CA SER A 144 2.40 1.21 1.79
C SER A 144 1.90 1.63 0.41
N GLU A 145 0.65 2.11 0.31
CA GLU A 145 0.04 2.65 -0.91
C GLU A 145 0.73 3.91 -1.45
N GLY A 146 1.51 4.60 -0.62
CA GLY A 146 2.25 5.82 -1.01
C GLY A 146 3.77 5.68 -0.86
N SER A 147 4.29 4.55 -0.38
CA SER A 147 5.70 4.38 -0.04
C SER A 147 6.47 3.54 -1.08
N PRO A 148 7.82 3.67 -1.13
CA PRO A 148 8.68 2.81 -1.92
C PRO A 148 9.04 1.50 -1.20
N ASP A 149 8.46 1.23 -0.02
CA ASP A 149 8.90 0.18 0.89
C ASP A 149 8.05 -1.09 0.74
N SER A 150 8.65 -2.23 1.03
CA SER A 150 8.00 -3.53 1.12
C SER A 150 8.66 -4.36 2.21
N VAL A 151 7.86 -5.03 3.05
CA VAL A 151 8.35 -5.88 4.14
C VAL A 151 7.82 -7.30 3.96
N ILE A 152 8.73 -8.27 3.80
CA ILE A 152 8.39 -9.68 3.60
C ILE A 152 9.01 -10.54 4.69
N THR A 153 8.30 -11.60 5.09
CA THR A 153 8.82 -12.64 5.97
C THR A 153 9.24 -13.85 5.15
N ASN A 154 10.53 -14.16 5.14
CA ASN A 154 11.05 -15.40 4.57
C ASN A 154 10.70 -16.56 5.49
N GLU A 155 9.99 -17.56 4.96
CA GLU A 155 9.56 -18.73 5.74
C GLU A 155 10.73 -19.66 6.09
N ASN A 156 11.82 -19.58 5.32
CA ASN A 156 13.07 -20.25 5.69
C ASN A 156 13.84 -19.36 6.70
N GLY A 157 13.77 -19.75 7.96
CA GLY A 157 14.39 -19.04 9.07
C GLY A 157 13.55 -17.90 9.69
N MET A 158 12.34 -17.66 9.18
CA MET A 158 11.38 -16.67 9.70
C MET A 158 11.97 -15.24 9.77
N PHE A 159 12.81 -14.87 8.80
CA PHE A 159 13.40 -13.54 8.73
C PHE A 159 12.40 -12.53 8.16
N LYS A 160 12.02 -11.52 8.96
CA LYS A 160 11.22 -10.39 8.50
C LYS A 160 12.15 -9.24 8.14
N ARG A 161 12.20 -8.86 6.86
CA ARG A 161 13.08 -7.81 6.33
C ARG A 161 12.34 -6.86 5.41
N GLY A 162 12.85 -5.62 5.36
CA GLY A 162 12.40 -4.60 4.43
C GLY A 162 13.30 -4.48 3.22
N ALA A 163 12.71 -4.06 2.11
CA ALA A 163 13.41 -3.60 0.92
C ALA A 163 12.74 -2.30 0.45
N SER A 164 13.50 -1.41 -0.16
CA SER A 164 13.01 -0.12 -0.63
C SER A 164 13.56 0.22 -2.00
N GLY A 165 12.73 0.87 -2.83
CA GLY A 165 13.15 1.36 -4.15
C GLY A 165 12.02 2.09 -4.87
N ASP A 166 12.32 3.20 -5.53
CA ASP A 166 11.29 3.98 -6.23
C ASP A 166 10.59 3.18 -7.36
N ALA A 167 11.24 2.13 -7.88
CA ALA A 167 10.66 1.27 -8.90
C ALA A 167 9.40 0.52 -8.43
N ILE A 168 9.31 0.17 -7.13
CA ILE A 168 8.14 -0.51 -6.54
C ILE A 168 7.11 0.45 -5.94
N ARG A 169 7.33 1.75 -5.99
CA ARG A 169 6.34 2.74 -5.56
C ARG A 169 5.09 2.63 -6.44
N PRO A 170 3.88 2.55 -5.86
CA PRO A 170 2.65 2.44 -6.65
C PRO A 170 2.51 3.57 -7.67
N ARG A 171 2.13 3.24 -8.90
CA ARG A 171 1.82 4.22 -9.95
C ARG A 171 0.54 4.96 -9.62
N PHE A 172 -0.44 4.24 -9.10
CA PHE A 172 -1.65 4.84 -8.54
C PHE A 172 -2.11 4.10 -7.29
N SER A 173 -2.90 4.80 -6.48
CA SER A 173 -3.54 4.23 -5.29
C SER A 173 -4.97 4.75 -5.17
N ILE A 174 -5.91 3.82 -5.13
CA ILE A 174 -7.33 4.09 -4.93
C ILE A 174 -7.62 4.06 -3.44
N LEU A 175 -8.13 5.17 -2.94
CA LEU A 175 -8.42 5.43 -1.55
C LEU A 175 -9.92 5.72 -1.38
N ASN A 176 -10.74 4.66 -1.26
CA ASN A 176 -12.16 4.79 -0.94
C ASN A 176 -12.39 4.49 0.55
N PRO A 177 -12.65 5.53 1.38
CA PRO A 177 -12.87 5.34 2.83
C PRO A 177 -13.99 4.36 3.16
N ALA A 178 -15.03 4.24 2.32
CA ALA A 178 -16.13 3.30 2.53
C ALA A 178 -15.67 1.83 2.53
N LEU A 179 -14.56 1.49 1.87
CA LEU A 179 -14.03 0.12 1.88
C LEU A 179 -13.50 -0.30 3.26
N THR A 180 -13.27 0.65 4.17
CA THR A 180 -12.79 0.39 5.53
C THR A 180 -13.92 0.24 6.56
N GLN A 181 -15.18 0.53 6.22
CA GLN A 181 -16.31 0.49 7.15
C GLN A 181 -16.59 -0.91 7.72
N THR A 182 -16.23 -1.96 6.99
CA THR A 182 -16.43 -3.36 7.42
C THR A 182 -15.29 -3.89 8.31
N LEU A 183 -14.29 -3.07 8.62
CA LEU A 183 -13.19 -3.47 9.51
C LEU A 183 -13.70 -3.64 10.95
N PRO A 184 -13.29 -4.70 11.66
CA PRO A 184 -13.53 -4.79 13.09
C PRO A 184 -12.94 -3.59 13.84
N PRO A 185 -13.59 -3.10 14.92
CA PRO A 185 -13.11 -1.96 15.70
C PRO A 185 -11.65 -2.08 16.15
N TYR A 186 -11.24 -3.28 16.57
CA TYR A 186 -9.85 -3.54 16.95
C TYR A 186 -8.87 -3.29 15.80
N GLN A 187 -9.20 -3.72 14.57
CA GLN A 187 -8.34 -3.49 13.39
C GLN A 187 -8.28 -2.00 13.03
N THR A 188 -9.38 -1.29 13.17
CA THR A 188 -9.41 0.17 12.98
C THR A 188 -8.53 0.87 14.02
N ALA A 189 -8.63 0.50 15.30
CA ALA A 189 -7.78 1.05 16.36
C ALA A 189 -6.29 0.74 16.13
N CYS A 190 -5.95 -0.47 15.69
CA CYS A 190 -4.59 -0.84 15.30
C CYS A 190 -4.08 0.05 14.17
N GLY A 191 -4.89 0.31 13.14
CA GLY A 191 -4.52 1.18 12.02
C GLY A 191 -4.24 2.61 12.47
N VAL A 192 -5.12 3.20 13.28
CA VAL A 192 -4.91 4.54 13.87
C VAL A 192 -3.61 4.61 14.67
N THR A 193 -3.37 3.59 15.52
CA THR A 193 -2.16 3.53 16.34
C THR A 193 -0.89 3.38 15.49
N ASP A 194 -0.95 2.59 14.42
CA ASP A 194 0.17 2.38 13.50
C ASP A 194 0.53 3.68 12.76
N ILE A 195 -0.48 4.42 12.29
CA ILE A 195 -0.28 5.76 11.71
C ILE A 195 0.42 6.69 12.70
N MET A 196 -0.04 6.73 13.95
CA MET A 196 0.58 7.54 15.01
C MET A 196 2.02 7.09 15.29
N ALA A 197 2.29 5.79 15.30
CA ALA A 197 3.65 5.26 15.51
C ALA A 197 4.61 5.73 14.40
N HIS A 198 4.19 5.71 13.13
CA HIS A 198 4.98 6.25 12.03
C HIS A 198 5.25 7.75 12.15
N LEU A 199 4.26 8.51 12.62
CA LEU A 199 4.42 9.95 12.88
C LEU A 199 5.39 10.20 14.03
N TYR A 200 5.26 9.47 15.16
CA TYR A 200 6.15 9.61 16.30
C TYR A 200 7.61 9.22 15.97
N GLU A 201 7.81 8.13 15.23
CA GLU A 201 9.15 7.72 14.80
C GLU A 201 9.86 8.84 14.03
N ARG A 202 9.13 9.54 13.17
CA ARG A 202 9.66 10.68 12.42
C ARG A 202 9.77 11.96 13.23
N TYR A 203 8.89 12.18 14.19
CA TYR A 203 8.90 13.38 15.03
C TYR A 203 10.02 13.37 16.07
N LEU A 204 10.23 12.22 16.73
CA LEU A 204 11.18 12.05 17.82
C LEU A 204 12.61 11.84 17.32
N THR A 205 13.13 12.78 16.53
CA THR A 205 14.50 12.78 16.01
C THR A 205 15.33 13.88 16.66
N ASN A 206 16.66 13.80 16.54
CA ASN A 206 17.58 14.83 17.04
C ASN A 206 17.79 15.99 16.05
N THR A 207 17.09 15.99 14.91
CA THR A 207 17.21 17.05 13.92
C THR A 207 16.42 18.27 14.37
N ARG A 208 17.09 19.44 14.45
CA ARG A 208 16.47 20.72 14.81
C ARG A 208 16.13 21.55 13.59
N ASP A 209 15.30 22.58 13.78
CA ASP A 209 14.97 23.59 12.77
C ASP A 209 14.29 23.02 11.51
N VAL A 210 13.33 22.12 11.72
CA VAL A 210 12.48 21.48 10.67
C VAL A 210 11.00 21.85 10.85
N GLU A 211 10.73 23.12 11.10
CA GLU A 211 9.42 23.68 11.51
C GLU A 211 8.26 23.19 10.63
N VAL A 212 8.40 23.21 9.30
CA VAL A 212 7.31 22.77 8.39
C VAL A 212 6.98 21.30 8.59
N THR A 213 8.00 20.45 8.70
CA THR A 213 7.81 19.01 8.91
C THR A 213 7.24 18.72 10.30
N ASP A 214 7.70 19.46 11.33
CA ASP A 214 7.16 19.37 12.70
C ASP A 214 5.66 19.70 12.70
N ARG A 215 5.25 20.83 12.13
CA ARG A 215 3.84 21.25 12.08
C ARG A 215 2.97 20.27 11.28
N LEU A 216 3.50 19.71 10.19
CA LEU A 216 2.78 18.71 9.42
C LEU A 216 2.50 17.46 10.28
N ILE A 217 3.52 16.95 10.99
CA ILE A 217 3.37 15.80 11.87
C ILE A 217 2.40 16.09 13.01
N GLU A 218 2.54 17.26 13.67
CA GLU A 218 1.65 17.67 14.76
C GLU A 218 0.17 17.74 14.28
N ALA A 219 -0.08 18.31 13.10
CA ALA A 219 -1.43 18.38 12.54
C ALA A 219 -2.00 16.98 12.28
N LEU A 220 -1.19 16.05 11.73
CA LEU A 220 -1.62 14.67 11.49
C LEU A 220 -1.86 13.91 12.80
N LEU A 221 -1.02 14.09 13.83
CA LEU A 221 -1.23 13.50 15.16
C LEU A 221 -2.53 14.00 15.81
N LEU A 222 -2.80 15.32 15.74
CA LEU A 222 -4.06 15.89 16.23
C LEU A 222 -5.26 15.31 15.47
N THR A 223 -5.15 15.12 14.16
CA THR A 223 -6.19 14.45 13.36
C THR A 223 -6.45 13.04 13.90
N MET A 224 -5.40 12.25 14.15
CA MET A 224 -5.57 10.89 14.70
C MET A 224 -6.21 10.89 16.10
N ILE A 225 -5.86 11.84 16.95
CA ILE A 225 -6.42 11.99 18.29
C ILE A 225 -7.92 12.32 18.24
N HIS A 226 -8.36 13.14 17.26
CA HIS A 226 -9.75 13.52 17.09
C HIS A 226 -10.58 12.46 16.36
N GLU A 227 -10.07 11.95 15.23
CA GLU A 227 -10.85 11.07 14.36
C GLU A 227 -10.81 9.60 14.80
N GLY A 228 -9.74 9.19 15.51
CA GLY A 228 -9.62 7.83 16.04
C GLY A 228 -10.77 7.40 16.94
N PRO A 229 -11.09 8.13 18.01
CA PRO A 229 -12.26 7.83 18.85
C PRO A 229 -13.57 7.85 18.06
N ARG A 230 -13.78 8.86 17.20
CA ARG A 230 -15.00 8.99 16.38
C ARG A 230 -15.28 7.76 15.53
N VAL A 231 -14.26 7.23 14.85
CA VAL A 231 -14.42 6.05 13.99
C VAL A 231 -14.64 4.76 14.80
N ILE A 232 -14.21 4.71 16.06
CA ILE A 232 -14.48 3.58 16.96
C ILE A 232 -15.90 3.63 17.50
N GLU A 233 -16.38 4.83 17.86
CA GLU A 233 -17.75 5.05 18.35
C GLU A 233 -18.79 4.89 17.22
N ASN A 234 -18.48 5.40 16.03
CA ASN A 234 -19.32 5.28 14.84
C ASN A 234 -18.51 4.71 13.66
N PRO A 235 -18.48 3.38 13.47
CA PRO A 235 -17.75 2.75 12.38
C PRO A 235 -18.19 3.16 10.97
N ASP A 236 -19.38 3.71 10.82
CA ASP A 236 -19.93 4.17 9.53
C ASP A 236 -19.65 5.66 9.25
N ASP A 237 -18.96 6.37 10.16
CA ASP A 237 -18.56 7.77 9.96
C ASP A 237 -17.55 7.87 8.80
N TYR A 238 -18.08 8.19 7.62
CA TYR A 238 -17.28 8.31 6.40
C TYR A 238 -16.21 9.39 6.50
N GLU A 239 -16.54 10.53 7.11
CA GLU A 239 -15.60 11.66 7.21
C GLU A 239 -14.44 11.34 8.16
N ALA A 240 -14.71 10.69 9.28
CA ALA A 240 -13.64 10.21 10.16
C ALA A 240 -12.72 9.22 9.44
N ARG A 241 -13.28 8.25 8.71
CA ARG A 241 -12.51 7.31 7.90
C ARG A 241 -11.71 7.99 6.79
N ALA A 242 -12.28 8.99 6.14
CA ALA A 242 -11.63 9.76 5.10
C ALA A 242 -10.40 10.50 5.62
N ASN A 243 -10.55 11.19 6.76
CA ASN A 243 -9.45 11.89 7.41
C ASN A 243 -8.33 10.92 7.84
N ILE A 244 -8.68 9.78 8.46
CA ILE A 244 -7.72 8.76 8.87
C ILE A 244 -6.99 8.18 7.66
N MET A 245 -7.70 7.85 6.58
CA MET A 245 -7.10 7.28 5.38
C MET A 245 -6.12 8.23 4.71
N TRP A 246 -6.49 9.51 4.59
CA TRP A 246 -5.62 10.52 3.99
C TRP A 246 -4.40 10.81 4.85
N ALA A 247 -4.59 10.95 6.17
CA ALA A 247 -3.48 11.16 7.10
C ALA A 247 -2.53 9.96 7.14
N GLY A 248 -3.04 8.73 7.06
CA GLY A 248 -2.22 7.51 7.01
C GLY A 248 -1.31 7.47 5.79
N MET A 249 -1.83 7.84 4.63
CA MET A 249 -1.02 7.97 3.42
C MET A 249 0.07 9.03 3.59
N MET A 250 -0.25 10.21 4.12
CA MET A 250 0.73 11.27 4.33
C MET A 250 1.78 10.93 5.38
N ALA A 251 1.44 10.14 6.38
CA ALA A 251 2.37 9.71 7.41
C ALA A 251 3.54 8.89 6.85
N HIS A 252 3.39 8.22 5.70
CA HIS A 252 4.41 7.31 5.18
C HIS A 252 4.80 7.53 3.70
N ASN A 253 4.36 8.59 3.06
CA ASN A 253 4.74 8.92 1.67
C ASN A 253 6.04 9.76 1.56
N ASN A 254 6.83 9.84 2.62
CA ASN A 254 8.02 10.66 2.85
C ASN A 254 7.76 12.14 3.19
N SER A 255 6.54 12.67 3.12
CA SER A 255 6.28 14.09 3.48
C SER A 255 6.69 14.43 4.92
N CYS A 256 6.48 13.48 5.84
CA CYS A 256 6.80 13.65 7.27
C CYS A 256 8.26 13.31 7.61
N GLY A 257 9.07 12.86 6.66
CA GLY A 257 10.47 12.49 6.86
C GLY A 257 11.48 13.49 6.31
N VAL A 258 11.06 14.44 5.48
CA VAL A 258 11.96 15.36 4.78
C VAL A 258 12.71 16.29 5.73
N GLY A 259 14.02 16.46 5.46
CA GLY A 259 14.89 17.34 6.24
C GLY A 259 15.31 16.79 7.60
N ARG A 260 14.95 15.54 7.93
CA ARG A 260 15.27 14.83 9.17
C ARG A 260 16.30 13.72 8.99
N THR A 261 16.70 13.12 10.10
CA THR A 261 17.57 11.93 10.15
C THR A 261 16.77 10.70 10.36
#